data_a3c8ee72d1d15d252a16d95b15cd22db
#
_entry.id   a3c8ee72d1d15d252a16d95b15cd22db
#
_cell.length_a   1.000
_cell.length_b   1.000
_cell.length_c   1.000
_cell.angle_alpha   90.00
_cell.angle_beta   90.00
_cell.angle_gamma   90.00
#
_symmetry.space_group_name_H-M   'P 1'
#
loop_
_entity.id
_entity.type
_entity.pdbx_description
1 polymer ?
#
loop_
_entity_poly.entity_id
_entity_poly.type
_entity_poly.pdbx_seq_one_letter_code
_entity_poly.pdbx_strand_id
1 'polypeptide(L)'
;ESWGMEDLDHFNLKTVEYVNNVNKIFLDEYKIDGFRFDAGRYIGWDLNQSELGLNAWTNELYEHDNDVIQIIEYLPSDPWLTNILNISSSWHDSFHDRIKMDAHNQYNSTTDLMRQVIGLHEYSNVSTPYQYRNQAIKYMISHDEQSLIQEMVEFDNYTMEEALDRDKFYASVLFTSLGIPMLWQGQEFGFKSGW
;
A
#
# COMPACT_ATOMS: atom_id res chain seq x y z
N GLU A 1 12.46 12.93 7.49
CA GLU A 1 12.58 14.26 8.13
C GLU A 1 11.35 14.66 8.97
N SER A 2 10.15 14.19 8.64
CA SER A 2 8.93 14.63 9.33
C SER A 2 8.68 13.97 10.70
N TRP A 3 9.31 12.85 10.97
CA TRP A 3 9.07 12.06 12.18
C TRP A 3 10.00 12.39 13.34
N GLY A 4 10.98 13.29 13.14
CA GLY A 4 11.93 13.70 14.19
C GLY A 4 12.88 12.61 14.67
N MET A 5 12.97 11.51 13.95
CA MET A 5 13.91 10.42 14.19
C MET A 5 15.06 10.46 13.20
N GLU A 6 16.21 9.94 13.61
CA GLU A 6 17.32 9.72 12.68
C GLU A 6 16.95 8.57 11.73
N ASP A 7 17.22 8.77 10.45
CA ASP A 7 17.02 7.78 9.41
C ASP A 7 18.34 7.10 9.04
N LEU A 8 18.28 5.89 8.51
CA LEU A 8 19.44 5.22 7.96
C LEU A 8 19.81 5.87 6.63
N ASP A 9 21.10 6.00 6.36
CA ASP A 9 21.58 6.39 5.03
C ASP A 9 21.44 5.19 4.09
N HIS A 10 20.34 5.12 3.38
CA HIS A 10 20.02 4.03 2.45
C HIS A 10 20.89 4.02 1.19
N PHE A 11 21.66 5.09 0.97
CA PHE A 11 22.67 5.18 -0.09
C PHE A 11 24.08 4.82 0.40
N ASN A 12 24.21 4.38 1.65
CA ASN A 12 25.46 3.86 2.19
C ASN A 12 25.54 2.35 1.97
N LEU A 13 26.63 1.90 1.35
CA LEU A 13 26.86 0.47 1.07
C LEU A 13 26.79 -0.43 2.33
N LYS A 14 27.17 0.09 3.49
CA LYS A 14 27.06 -0.66 4.76
C LYS A 14 25.62 -0.86 5.20
N THR A 15 24.78 0.14 4.99
CA THR A 15 23.33 0.03 5.23
C THR A 15 22.72 -0.99 4.29
N VAL A 16 23.04 -0.92 3.00
CA VAL A 16 22.57 -1.87 1.99
C VAL A 16 22.98 -3.31 2.35
N GLU A 17 24.27 -3.52 2.66
CA GLU A 17 24.78 -4.83 3.08
C GLU A 17 24.06 -5.37 4.33
N TYR A 18 23.83 -4.51 5.32
CA TYR A 18 23.12 -4.89 6.54
C TYR A 18 21.68 -5.33 6.26
N VAL A 19 20.92 -4.51 5.53
CA VAL A 19 19.51 -4.79 5.22
C VAL A 19 19.39 -6.05 4.38
N ASN A 20 20.23 -6.22 3.35
CA ASN A 20 20.21 -7.41 2.50
C ASN A 20 20.51 -8.68 3.30
N ASN A 21 21.48 -8.65 4.20
CA ASN A 21 21.79 -9.80 5.07
C ASN A 21 20.62 -10.14 6.00
N VAL A 22 19.97 -9.13 6.59
CA VAL A 22 18.79 -9.36 7.45
C VAL A 22 17.64 -9.95 6.63
N ASN A 23 17.34 -9.40 5.46
CA ASN A 23 16.27 -9.90 4.60
C ASN A 23 16.48 -11.36 4.20
N LYS A 24 17.71 -11.75 3.86
CA LYS A 24 18.05 -13.15 3.52
C LYS A 24 17.82 -14.09 4.69
N ILE A 25 18.09 -13.68 5.93
CA ILE A 25 17.77 -14.50 7.12
C ILE A 25 16.27 -14.79 7.19
N PHE A 26 15.42 -13.80 6.93
CA PHE A 26 13.98 -14.02 6.95
C PHE A 26 13.52 -14.99 5.85
N LEU A 27 14.08 -14.93 4.65
CA LEU A 27 13.79 -15.87 3.58
C LEU A 27 14.35 -17.27 3.89
N ASP A 28 15.62 -17.35 4.29
CA ASP A 28 16.32 -18.62 4.39
C ASP A 28 16.00 -19.40 5.67
N GLU A 29 15.89 -18.71 6.80
CA GLU A 29 15.68 -19.33 8.10
C GLU A 29 14.19 -19.36 8.50
N TYR A 30 13.49 -18.24 8.33
CA TYR A 30 12.07 -18.14 8.72
C TYR A 30 11.12 -18.55 7.61
N LYS A 31 11.60 -18.71 6.36
CA LYS A 31 10.83 -19.18 5.21
C LYS A 31 9.60 -18.33 4.92
N ILE A 32 9.73 -17.03 5.04
CA ILE A 32 8.68 -16.11 4.59
C ILE A 32 8.67 -16.01 3.07
N ASP A 33 7.53 -15.65 2.48
CA ASP A 33 7.35 -15.57 1.02
C ASP A 33 7.67 -14.18 0.44
N GLY A 34 7.89 -13.19 1.29
CA GLY A 34 8.18 -11.84 0.80
C GLY A 34 8.11 -10.75 1.85
N PHE A 35 8.18 -9.51 1.40
CA PHE A 35 8.28 -8.32 2.24
C PHE A 35 7.31 -7.23 1.81
N ARG A 36 6.83 -6.46 2.78
CA ARG A 36 6.28 -5.12 2.54
C ARG A 36 7.29 -4.09 3.04
N PHE A 37 7.74 -3.23 2.15
CA PHE A 37 8.62 -2.11 2.48
C PHE A 37 7.77 -0.92 2.94
N ASP A 38 7.96 -0.55 4.19
CA ASP A 38 7.34 0.61 4.81
C ASP A 38 7.96 1.89 4.29
N ALA A 39 7.13 2.93 4.13
CA ALA A 39 7.60 4.27 3.79
C ALA A 39 8.64 4.33 2.65
N GLY A 40 8.47 3.52 1.63
CA GLY A 40 9.46 3.28 0.56
C GLY A 40 9.95 4.54 -0.15
N ARG A 41 9.14 5.62 -0.12
CA ARG A 41 9.54 6.91 -0.65
C ARG A 41 10.78 7.48 0.05
N TYR A 42 10.95 7.22 1.33
CA TYR A 42 12.07 7.73 2.13
C TYR A 42 13.32 6.87 2.02
N ILE A 43 13.17 5.61 1.59
CA ILE A 43 14.31 4.75 1.24
C ILE A 43 15.03 5.32 0.02
N GLY A 44 14.29 5.92 -0.90
CA GLY A 44 14.82 6.50 -2.11
C GLY A 44 15.20 5.46 -3.17
N TRP A 45 15.29 5.93 -4.38
CA TRP A 45 15.74 5.14 -5.54
C TRP A 45 16.33 6.06 -6.60
N ASP A 46 17.22 5.52 -7.42
CA ASP A 46 17.81 6.22 -8.55
C ASP A 46 18.11 5.20 -9.66
N LEU A 47 17.56 5.41 -10.83
CA LEU A 47 17.79 4.54 -11.99
C LEU A 47 19.28 4.41 -12.39
N ASN A 48 20.08 5.41 -12.05
CA ASN A 48 21.52 5.39 -12.34
C ASN A 48 22.36 4.76 -11.23
N GLN A 49 21.73 4.37 -10.11
CA GLN A 49 22.39 3.82 -8.93
C GLN A 49 21.73 2.52 -8.50
N SER A 50 21.86 1.50 -9.36
CA SER A 50 21.20 0.19 -9.15
C SER A 50 21.66 -0.54 -7.87
N GLU A 51 22.77 -0.13 -7.29
CA GLU A 51 23.36 -0.75 -6.10
C GLU A 51 22.98 -0.04 -4.78
N LEU A 52 22.08 0.95 -4.81
CA LEU A 52 21.71 1.76 -3.66
C LEU A 52 20.20 1.89 -3.49
N GLY A 53 19.77 2.15 -2.26
CA GLY A 53 18.37 2.38 -1.91
C GLY A 53 17.45 1.20 -2.26
N LEU A 54 16.23 1.50 -2.68
CA LEU A 54 15.24 0.49 -3.10
C LEU A 54 15.73 -0.37 -4.27
N ASN A 55 16.52 0.19 -5.18
CA ASN A 55 17.09 -0.56 -6.29
C ASN A 55 17.92 -1.74 -5.79
N ALA A 56 18.85 -1.47 -4.86
CA ALA A 56 19.71 -2.50 -4.30
C ALA A 56 18.89 -3.57 -3.56
N TRP A 57 17.94 -3.15 -2.72
CA TRP A 57 17.15 -4.07 -1.90
C TRP A 57 16.28 -4.98 -2.76
N THR A 58 15.55 -4.40 -3.72
CA THR A 58 14.64 -5.17 -4.56
C THR A 58 15.37 -6.08 -5.54
N ASN A 59 16.51 -5.64 -6.06
CA ASN A 59 17.34 -6.45 -6.94
C ASN A 59 17.98 -7.62 -6.19
N GLU A 60 18.58 -7.36 -5.05
CA GLU A 60 19.26 -8.40 -4.25
C GLU A 60 18.30 -9.50 -3.79
N LEU A 61 17.08 -9.12 -3.41
CA LEU A 61 16.05 -10.08 -3.05
C LEU A 61 15.61 -10.91 -4.26
N TYR A 62 15.38 -10.27 -5.39
CA TYR A 62 15.00 -10.95 -6.62
C TYR A 62 16.10 -11.89 -7.16
N GLU A 63 17.37 -11.50 -7.02
CA GLU A 63 18.50 -12.37 -7.38
C GLU A 63 18.66 -13.54 -6.41
N HIS A 64 18.30 -13.34 -5.14
CA HIS A 64 18.35 -14.41 -4.13
C HIS A 64 17.20 -15.41 -4.31
N ASP A 65 15.99 -14.91 -4.58
CA ASP A 65 14.79 -15.69 -4.86
C ASP A 65 13.88 -14.89 -5.83
N ASN A 66 13.75 -15.37 -7.06
CA ASN A 66 12.98 -14.67 -8.09
C ASN A 66 11.46 -14.78 -7.91
N ASP A 67 11.00 -15.64 -7.00
CA ASP A 67 9.59 -15.78 -6.63
C ASP A 67 9.21 -14.94 -5.41
N VAL A 68 10.18 -14.22 -4.80
CA VAL A 68 9.94 -13.37 -3.63
C VAL A 68 8.91 -12.29 -3.91
N ILE A 69 7.92 -12.18 -3.04
CA ILE A 69 6.90 -11.14 -3.13
C ILE A 69 7.45 -9.83 -2.53
N GLN A 70 7.49 -8.79 -3.32
CA GLN A 70 7.97 -7.48 -2.90
C GLN A 70 6.85 -6.44 -3.04
N ILE A 71 6.30 -6.01 -1.92
CA ILE A 71 5.23 -5.02 -1.84
C ILE A 71 5.82 -3.71 -1.34
N ILE A 72 5.45 -2.59 -1.93
CA ILE A 72 5.90 -1.29 -1.45
C ILE A 72 4.73 -0.42 -1.01
N GLU A 73 4.91 0.23 0.13
CA GLU A 73 4.16 1.42 0.45
C GLU A 73 4.95 2.65 -0.03
N TYR A 74 4.41 3.31 -1.04
CA TYR A 74 5.02 4.49 -1.64
C TYR A 74 3.96 5.56 -1.83
N LEU A 75 3.87 6.49 -0.89
CA LEU A 75 2.80 7.50 -0.86
C LEU A 75 3.33 8.90 -1.16
N PRO A 76 2.66 9.67 -2.02
CA PRO A 76 1.59 9.25 -2.96
C PRO A 76 2.08 8.15 -3.89
N SER A 77 1.20 7.21 -4.23
CA SER A 77 1.57 6.05 -5.04
C SER A 77 2.10 6.42 -6.41
N ASP A 78 3.13 5.70 -6.82
CA ASP A 78 3.69 5.79 -8.17
C ASP A 78 3.70 4.40 -8.83
N PRO A 79 2.69 4.08 -9.66
CA PRO A 79 2.60 2.79 -10.34
C PRO A 79 3.81 2.46 -11.21
N TRP A 80 4.53 3.48 -11.67
CA TRP A 80 5.71 3.29 -12.51
C TRP A 80 6.81 2.48 -11.82
N LEU A 81 6.93 2.60 -10.49
CA LEU A 81 7.91 1.85 -9.71
C LEU A 81 7.78 0.34 -9.86
N THR A 82 6.55 -0.18 -9.97
CA THR A 82 6.30 -1.60 -10.20
C THR A 82 6.72 -2.10 -11.59
N ASN A 83 7.05 -1.18 -12.49
CA ASN A 83 7.50 -1.50 -13.85
C ASN A 83 9.02 -1.37 -14.02
N ILE A 84 9.70 -0.66 -13.13
CA ILE A 84 11.13 -0.37 -13.25
C ILE A 84 11.99 -1.00 -12.17
N LEU A 85 11.38 -1.36 -11.03
CA LEU A 85 12.01 -2.06 -9.94
C LEU A 85 11.45 -3.49 -9.85
N ASN A 86 12.16 -4.38 -9.18
CA ASN A 86 11.68 -5.74 -8.90
C ASN A 86 10.60 -5.75 -7.79
N ILE A 87 9.60 -4.89 -7.94
CA ILE A 87 8.48 -4.74 -7.02
C ILE A 87 7.26 -5.41 -7.61
N SER A 88 6.68 -6.36 -6.88
CA SER A 88 5.51 -7.13 -7.32
C SER A 88 4.26 -6.27 -7.34
N SER A 89 4.09 -5.42 -6.33
CA SER A 89 2.90 -4.59 -6.16
C SER A 89 3.15 -3.41 -5.23
N SER A 90 2.27 -2.40 -5.29
CA SER A 90 2.25 -1.28 -4.36
C SER A 90 0.84 -1.02 -3.83
N TRP A 91 0.76 -0.33 -2.70
CA TRP A 91 -0.51 0.10 -2.16
C TRP A 91 -1.17 1.13 -3.09
N HIS A 92 -2.45 0.92 -3.39
CA HIS A 92 -3.23 1.79 -4.26
C HIS A 92 -3.93 2.88 -3.44
N ASP A 93 -3.18 3.92 -3.13
CA ASP A 93 -3.55 5.04 -2.28
C ASP A 93 -4.82 5.75 -2.76
N SER A 94 -4.92 6.02 -4.06
CA SER A 94 -6.12 6.66 -4.64
C SER A 94 -7.41 5.87 -4.43
N PHE A 95 -7.34 4.55 -4.33
CA PHE A 95 -8.52 3.74 -4.01
C PHE A 95 -8.93 3.94 -2.55
N HIS A 96 -7.97 3.86 -1.64
CA HIS A 96 -8.17 4.10 -0.22
C HIS A 96 -8.78 5.48 0.02
N ASP A 97 -8.13 6.53 -0.46
CA ASP A 97 -8.58 7.91 -0.31
C ASP A 97 -9.99 8.10 -0.85
N ARG A 98 -10.27 7.50 -1.99
CA ARG A 98 -11.59 7.60 -2.61
C ARG A 98 -12.68 6.95 -1.78
N ILE A 99 -12.41 5.78 -1.23
CA ILE A 99 -13.36 5.10 -0.33
C ILE A 99 -13.62 5.95 0.92
N LYS A 100 -12.59 6.49 1.53
CA LYS A 100 -12.74 7.36 2.72
C LYS A 100 -13.54 8.61 2.39
N MET A 101 -13.21 9.33 1.33
CA MET A 101 -13.96 10.53 0.92
C MET A 101 -15.44 10.23 0.65
N ASP A 102 -15.75 9.11 0.03
CA ASP A 102 -17.12 8.73 -0.26
C ASP A 102 -17.87 8.28 1.01
N ALA A 103 -17.22 7.55 1.90
CA ALA A 103 -17.76 7.12 3.19
C ALA A 103 -18.14 8.31 4.07
N HIS A 104 -17.32 9.36 4.07
CA HIS A 104 -17.55 10.61 4.79
C HIS A 104 -18.43 11.62 4.06
N ASN A 105 -19.05 11.24 2.94
CA ASN A 105 -19.85 12.14 2.09
C ASN A 105 -19.11 13.42 1.63
N GLN A 106 -17.80 13.39 1.62
CA GLN A 106 -16.97 14.55 1.22
C GLN A 106 -16.91 14.72 -0.30
N TYR A 107 -17.29 13.69 -1.04
CA TYR A 107 -17.20 13.71 -2.49
C TYR A 107 -18.25 12.80 -3.14
N ASN A 108 -19.00 13.35 -4.08
CA ASN A 108 -20.17 12.69 -4.67
C ASN A 108 -19.99 12.37 -6.17
N SER A 109 -18.84 11.83 -6.56
CA SER A 109 -18.63 11.44 -7.96
C SER A 109 -18.59 9.92 -8.11
N THR A 110 -19.71 9.34 -8.47
CA THR A 110 -19.79 7.90 -8.82
C THR A 110 -18.81 7.52 -9.92
N THR A 111 -18.58 8.44 -10.88
CA THR A 111 -17.63 8.21 -11.97
C THR A 111 -16.21 8.00 -11.43
N ASP A 112 -15.78 8.79 -10.47
CA ASP A 112 -14.43 8.65 -9.92
C ASP A 112 -14.30 7.42 -9.03
N LEU A 113 -15.35 7.08 -8.27
CA LEU A 113 -15.39 5.82 -7.55
C LEU A 113 -15.25 4.63 -8.53
N MET A 114 -16.03 4.63 -9.59
CA MET A 114 -15.95 3.57 -10.60
C MET A 114 -14.59 3.51 -11.31
N ARG A 115 -13.94 4.64 -11.53
CA ARG A 115 -12.57 4.68 -12.04
C ARG A 115 -11.59 3.96 -11.09
N GLN A 116 -11.77 4.12 -9.79
CA GLN A 116 -10.94 3.43 -8.81
C GLN A 116 -11.26 1.93 -8.71
N VAL A 117 -12.51 1.54 -8.95
CA VAL A 117 -12.94 0.12 -8.96
C VAL A 117 -12.34 -0.63 -10.16
N ILE A 118 -12.55 -0.11 -11.36
CA ILE A 118 -12.13 -0.76 -12.61
C ILE A 118 -10.77 -0.28 -13.12
N GLY A 119 -10.28 0.84 -12.62
CA GLY A 119 -9.04 1.46 -13.05
C GLY A 119 -7.84 0.97 -12.26
N LEU A 120 -6.69 1.22 -12.87
CA LEU A 120 -5.38 0.98 -12.30
C LEU A 120 -4.57 2.29 -12.31
N HIS A 121 -5.28 3.43 -12.14
CA HIS A 121 -4.69 4.76 -12.13
C HIS A 121 -4.73 5.36 -10.73
N GLU A 122 -3.70 6.10 -10.41
CA GLU A 122 -3.65 6.97 -9.24
C GLU A 122 -4.20 8.38 -9.56
N TYR A 123 -4.64 9.14 -8.55
CA TYR A 123 -5.09 10.53 -8.73
C TYR A 123 -3.97 11.50 -9.08
N SER A 124 -2.77 11.20 -8.63
CA SER A 124 -1.61 12.03 -8.92
C SER A 124 -1.41 12.09 -10.44
N ASN A 125 -0.86 13.19 -10.93
CA ASN A 125 -0.54 13.42 -12.33
C ASN A 125 0.43 12.39 -12.94
N VAL A 126 0.48 11.21 -12.36
CA VAL A 126 1.26 10.07 -12.85
C VAL A 126 0.57 9.55 -14.08
N SER A 127 1.21 9.73 -15.20
CA SER A 127 0.70 9.35 -16.51
C SER A 127 0.66 7.83 -16.73
N THR A 128 1.30 7.07 -15.87
CA THR A 128 1.51 5.63 -16.05
C THR A 128 0.62 4.84 -15.09
N PRO A 129 -0.38 4.10 -15.59
CA PRO A 129 -1.18 3.21 -14.76
C PRO A 129 -0.37 1.97 -14.34
N TYR A 130 -0.87 1.21 -13.36
CA TYR A 130 -0.43 -0.16 -13.17
C TYR A 130 -0.66 -0.96 -14.46
N GLN A 131 0.32 -1.74 -14.87
CA GLN A 131 0.22 -2.54 -16.10
C GLN A 131 -0.60 -3.81 -15.90
N TYR A 132 -0.54 -4.36 -14.70
CA TYR A 132 -1.20 -5.61 -14.33
C TYR A 132 -2.03 -5.43 -13.06
N ARG A 133 -3.14 -6.18 -12.99
CA ARG A 133 -4.06 -6.13 -11.85
C ARG A 133 -3.41 -6.52 -10.51
N ASN A 134 -2.42 -7.38 -10.55
CA ASN A 134 -1.70 -7.83 -9.35
C ASN A 134 -0.66 -6.84 -8.84
N GLN A 135 -0.43 -5.74 -9.53
CA GLN A 135 0.46 -4.67 -9.07
C GLN A 135 -0.21 -3.70 -8.11
N ALA A 136 -1.55 -3.62 -8.10
CA ALA A 136 -2.30 -2.71 -7.25
C ALA A 136 -2.90 -3.46 -6.05
N ILE A 137 -2.45 -3.13 -4.83
CA ILE A 137 -3.08 -3.60 -3.60
C ILE A 137 -4.10 -2.56 -3.16
N LYS A 138 -5.37 -2.91 -3.23
CA LYS A 138 -6.49 -2.06 -2.85
C LYS A 138 -6.92 -2.34 -1.43
N TYR A 139 -7.19 -1.30 -0.67
CA TYR A 139 -7.56 -1.39 0.74
C TYR A 139 -8.49 -0.25 1.14
N MET A 140 -9.23 -0.45 2.20
CA MET A 140 -10.12 0.57 2.77
C MET A 140 -9.48 1.24 3.97
N ILE A 141 -8.79 0.47 4.78
CA ILE A 141 -8.02 0.90 5.96
C ILE A 141 -6.76 0.05 6.08
N SER A 142 -5.80 0.55 6.84
CA SER A 142 -4.57 -0.15 7.21
C SER A 142 -4.33 -0.11 8.72
N HIS A 143 -3.14 -0.48 9.16
CA HIS A 143 -2.71 -0.36 10.55
C HIS A 143 -2.42 1.09 10.97
N ASP A 144 -2.36 2.02 10.04
CA ASP A 144 -2.03 3.45 10.29
C ASP A 144 -3.25 4.31 10.62
N GLU A 145 -4.46 3.72 10.59
CA GLU A 145 -5.70 4.48 10.65
C GLU A 145 -6.73 3.85 11.58
N GLN A 146 -7.69 4.66 11.97
CA GLN A 146 -8.89 4.16 12.64
C GLN A 146 -9.74 3.35 11.66
N SER A 147 -10.57 2.44 12.20
CA SER A 147 -11.53 1.73 11.36
C SER A 147 -12.52 2.71 10.71
N LEU A 148 -12.91 2.44 9.47
CA LEU A 148 -13.87 3.27 8.74
C LEU A 148 -15.19 3.43 9.52
N ILE A 149 -15.64 2.38 10.20
CA ILE A 149 -16.83 2.41 11.05
C ILE A 149 -16.66 3.39 12.21
N GLN A 150 -15.49 3.37 12.87
CA GLN A 150 -15.24 4.29 13.97
C GLN A 150 -15.24 5.74 13.49
N GLU A 151 -14.56 6.03 12.39
CA GLU A 151 -14.52 7.38 11.82
C GLU A 151 -15.93 7.88 11.48
N MET A 152 -16.75 7.08 10.80
CA MET A 152 -18.13 7.44 10.45
C MET A 152 -19.00 7.73 11.66
N VAL A 153 -18.86 6.94 12.73
CA VAL A 153 -19.63 7.15 13.97
C VAL A 153 -19.15 8.39 14.74
N GLU A 154 -17.84 8.61 14.81
CA GLU A 154 -17.25 9.69 15.62
C GLU A 154 -17.29 11.04 14.93
N PHE A 155 -17.11 11.08 13.62
CA PHE A 155 -16.96 12.36 12.90
C PHE A 155 -18.19 12.73 12.06
N ASP A 156 -18.94 11.75 11.56
CA ASP A 156 -20.07 12.01 10.66
C ASP A 156 -21.44 11.83 11.32
N ASN A 157 -21.49 11.46 12.59
CA ASN A 157 -22.72 11.20 13.35
C ASN A 157 -23.57 10.06 12.79
N TYR A 158 -22.99 9.09 12.09
CA TYR A 158 -23.69 7.88 11.73
C TYR A 158 -24.01 7.03 12.96
N THR A 159 -25.17 6.38 12.95
CA THR A 159 -25.42 5.29 13.88
C THR A 159 -24.48 4.12 13.57
N MET A 160 -24.28 3.24 14.56
CA MET A 160 -23.49 2.02 14.35
C MET A 160 -24.05 1.15 13.20
N GLU A 161 -25.38 1.06 13.09
CA GLU A 161 -26.05 0.28 12.05
C GLU A 161 -25.77 0.86 10.65
N GLU A 162 -25.92 2.17 10.50
CA GLU A 162 -25.61 2.85 9.23
C GLU A 162 -24.14 2.72 8.85
N ALA A 163 -23.22 2.87 9.81
CA ALA A 163 -21.80 2.72 9.57
C ALA A 163 -21.44 1.29 9.13
N LEU A 164 -22.00 0.27 9.78
CA LEU A 164 -21.82 -1.13 9.40
C LEU A 164 -22.35 -1.44 8.00
N ASP A 165 -23.52 -0.90 7.64
CA ASP A 165 -24.07 -1.12 6.31
C ASP A 165 -23.26 -0.42 5.21
N ARG A 166 -22.71 0.77 5.49
CA ARG A 166 -21.80 1.43 4.58
C ARG A 166 -20.48 0.68 4.45
N ASP A 167 -19.92 0.19 5.54
CA ASP A 167 -18.67 -0.59 5.52
C ASP A 167 -18.84 -1.87 4.69
N LYS A 168 -19.95 -2.60 4.83
CA LYS A 168 -20.27 -3.76 3.98
C LYS A 168 -20.39 -3.39 2.50
N PHE A 169 -20.96 -2.21 2.20
CA PHE A 169 -21.02 -1.73 0.83
C PHE A 169 -19.61 -1.52 0.25
N TYR A 170 -18.74 -0.83 0.98
CA TYR A 170 -17.37 -0.60 0.52
C TYR A 170 -16.52 -1.88 0.50
N ALA A 171 -16.74 -2.81 1.42
CA ALA A 171 -16.13 -4.12 1.35
C ALA A 171 -16.54 -4.85 0.05
N SER A 172 -17.81 -4.73 -0.35
CA SER A 172 -18.28 -5.28 -1.63
C SER A 172 -17.60 -4.60 -2.83
N VAL A 173 -17.41 -3.28 -2.75
CA VAL A 173 -16.65 -2.52 -3.75
C VAL A 173 -15.20 -3.00 -3.82
N LEU A 174 -14.54 -3.17 -2.68
CA LEU A 174 -13.15 -3.67 -2.60
C LEU A 174 -13.02 -5.05 -3.27
N PHE A 175 -13.85 -6.01 -2.89
CA PHE A 175 -13.76 -7.38 -3.40
C PHE A 175 -14.16 -7.55 -4.87
N THR A 176 -14.88 -6.58 -5.43
CA THR A 176 -15.25 -6.58 -6.85
C THR A 176 -14.34 -5.70 -7.70
N SER A 177 -13.39 -5.00 -7.09
CA SER A 177 -12.43 -4.15 -7.77
C SER A 177 -11.32 -4.95 -8.46
N LEU A 178 -10.77 -4.39 -9.53
CA LEU A 178 -9.53 -4.91 -10.11
C LEU A 178 -8.36 -4.59 -9.18
N GLY A 179 -7.60 -5.59 -8.83
CA GLY A 179 -6.45 -5.47 -7.92
C GLY A 179 -6.38 -6.65 -6.96
N ILE A 180 -5.50 -6.55 -5.98
CA ILE A 180 -5.40 -7.48 -4.87
C ILE A 180 -6.09 -6.82 -3.67
N PRO A 181 -7.19 -7.39 -3.16
CA PRO A 181 -7.85 -6.83 -1.98
C PRO A 181 -7.02 -7.09 -0.73
N MET A 182 -6.78 -6.07 0.07
CA MET A 182 -6.17 -6.17 1.39
C MET A 182 -7.19 -5.78 2.45
N LEU A 183 -7.32 -6.63 3.46
CA LEU A 183 -8.13 -6.38 4.65
C LEU A 183 -7.23 -6.18 5.86
N TRP A 184 -7.51 -5.15 6.64
CA TRP A 184 -6.95 -5.03 7.96
C TRP A 184 -7.71 -5.96 8.92
N GLN A 185 -6.98 -6.66 9.79
CA GLN A 185 -7.57 -7.62 10.75
C GLN A 185 -8.67 -6.96 11.60
N GLY A 186 -9.80 -7.63 11.70
CA GLY A 186 -10.98 -7.12 12.42
C GLY A 186 -11.98 -6.37 11.54
N GLN A 187 -11.58 -5.90 10.38
CA GLN A 187 -12.47 -5.23 9.44
C GLN A 187 -13.57 -6.17 8.94
N GLU A 188 -13.25 -7.45 8.78
CA GLU A 188 -14.17 -8.48 8.29
C GLU A 188 -15.38 -8.73 9.20
N PHE A 189 -15.31 -8.33 10.47
CA PHE A 189 -16.45 -8.40 11.41
C PHE A 189 -16.83 -7.03 11.98
N GLY A 190 -16.42 -5.97 11.35
CA GLY A 190 -16.80 -4.60 11.70
C GLY A 190 -16.19 -4.11 13.02
N PHE A 191 -14.95 -4.47 13.29
CA PHE A 191 -14.26 -4.02 14.49
C PHE A 191 -14.18 -2.49 14.55
N LYS A 192 -14.66 -1.91 15.65
CA LYS A 192 -14.77 -0.46 15.81
C LYS A 192 -13.46 0.21 16.24
N SER A 193 -12.61 -0.49 16.97
CA SER A 193 -11.38 0.10 17.50
C SER A 193 -10.28 0.07 16.43
N GLY A 194 -9.78 1.26 16.06
CA GLY A 194 -8.45 1.37 15.51
C GLY A 194 -7.45 1.38 16.66
N TRP A 195 -6.23 0.95 16.46
CA TRP A 195 -5.05 1.06 17.37
C TRP A 195 -5.29 0.98 18.85
#